data_78acc21d917d5b4dd424976a9a82e69c
#
_entry.id   78acc21d917d5b4dd424976a9a82e69c
#
_cell.length_a   1.000
_cell.length_b   1.000
_cell.length_c   1.000
_cell.angle_alpha   90.00
_cell.angle_beta   90.00
_cell.angle_gamma   90.00
#
_symmetry.space_group_name_H-M   'P 1'
#
loop_
_entity.id
_entity.type
_entity.pdbx_description
1 polymer ?
#
loop_
_entity_poly.entity_id
_entity_poly.type
_entity_poly.pdbx_seq_one_letter_code
_entity_poly.pdbx_strand_id
1 'polypeptide(L)'
;MRTVDRPNEVHYDFEESCYVEGDSQSLVKVKAKSDPPARGGEQCAVLPVFQAAFLVQDVDTNSYMILNPATAQWFFTRPLGGCEMFVAKGSTRQDVLVIHSNLDRCRNKVGNLQEKGASVDEMMGRHPGYHLIARVYSEPPAAEKPAADAYMRGYERGHPGILTIAYNNQPPTTLQYFQFIGHYNDAQYWIFTVKGEIDGKVFGRIQVR
;
A
#
# COMPACT_ATOMS: atom_id res chain seq x y z
N MET A 1 -12.19 -14.52 -12.40
CA MET A 1 -11.52 -13.85 -11.28
C MET A 1 -12.37 -12.69 -10.84
N ARG A 2 -13.05 -12.77 -9.69
CA ARG A 2 -13.78 -11.63 -9.16
C ARG A 2 -12.76 -10.62 -8.66
N THR A 3 -12.82 -9.44 -9.19
CA THR A 3 -11.87 -8.38 -8.93
C THR A 3 -12.01 -7.87 -7.51
N VAL A 4 -10.92 -7.42 -6.94
CA VAL A 4 -10.79 -6.68 -5.66
C VAL A 4 -11.77 -5.49 -5.54
N ASP A 5 -12.59 -5.25 -6.55
CA ASP A 5 -13.57 -4.16 -6.59
C ASP A 5 -14.88 -4.45 -5.81
N ARG A 6 -15.03 -5.66 -5.26
CA ARG A 6 -16.18 -6.01 -4.41
C ARG A 6 -15.70 -6.50 -3.04
N PRO A 7 -15.33 -5.58 -2.15
CA PRO A 7 -14.69 -5.90 -0.86
C PRO A 7 -15.59 -6.69 0.09
N ASN A 8 -16.90 -6.66 -0.09
CA ASN A 8 -17.84 -7.33 0.80
C ASN A 8 -18.10 -8.80 0.43
N GLU A 9 -17.54 -9.31 -0.67
CA GLU A 9 -17.82 -10.64 -1.15
C GLU A 9 -16.62 -11.61 -1.05
N VAL A 10 -15.41 -11.10 -0.79
CA VAL A 10 -14.20 -11.94 -0.79
C VAL A 10 -13.22 -11.50 0.29
N HIS A 11 -12.97 -12.38 1.24
CA HIS A 11 -11.90 -12.26 2.21
C HIS A 11 -10.68 -13.05 1.71
N TYR A 12 -9.48 -12.54 1.96
CA TYR A 12 -8.24 -13.19 1.59
C TYR A 12 -7.51 -13.71 2.82
N ASP A 13 -7.20 -14.99 2.84
CA ASP A 13 -6.25 -15.57 3.78
C ASP A 13 -4.87 -15.57 3.12
N PHE A 14 -3.86 -15.12 3.87
CA PHE A 14 -2.48 -15.13 3.44
C PHE A 14 -1.77 -16.32 4.10
N GLU A 15 -1.25 -17.23 3.28
CA GLU A 15 -0.29 -18.24 3.72
C GLU A 15 1.10 -17.81 3.27
N GLU A 16 2.00 -17.58 4.19
CA GLU A 16 3.39 -17.33 3.87
C GLU A 16 3.99 -18.55 3.20
N SER A 17 4.45 -18.42 1.96
CA SER A 17 5.02 -19.50 1.20
C SER A 17 6.54 -19.43 1.10
N CYS A 18 7.13 -18.26 1.37
CA CYS A 18 8.56 -18.06 1.33
C CYS A 18 8.94 -16.81 2.13
N TYR A 19 9.87 -16.99 3.07
CA TYR A 19 10.50 -15.88 3.78
C TYR A 19 11.92 -15.74 3.23
N VAL A 20 12.28 -14.59 2.72
CA VAL A 20 13.66 -14.29 2.33
C VAL A 20 14.29 -13.53 3.50
N GLU A 21 15.20 -14.16 4.18
CA GLU A 21 15.91 -13.58 5.33
C GLU A 21 16.71 -12.34 4.88
N GLY A 22 16.48 -11.21 5.51
CA GLY A 22 17.15 -9.94 5.21
C GLY A 22 16.40 -8.95 4.32
N ASP A 23 15.41 -9.40 3.58
CA ASP A 23 14.49 -8.55 2.83
C ASP A 23 13.09 -8.68 3.42
N SER A 24 12.39 -7.56 3.62
CA SER A 24 10.99 -7.55 4.08
C SER A 24 10.02 -8.12 3.01
N GLN A 25 10.49 -9.06 2.21
CA GLN A 25 9.81 -9.57 1.04
C GLN A 25 9.33 -10.99 1.28
N SER A 26 8.04 -11.20 1.15
CA SER A 26 7.43 -12.51 1.16
C SER A 26 6.62 -12.72 -0.11
N LEU A 27 6.74 -13.91 -0.69
CA LEU A 27 5.75 -14.41 -1.62
C LEU A 27 4.73 -15.19 -0.81
N VAL A 28 3.49 -14.77 -0.87
CA VAL A 28 2.40 -15.40 -0.14
C VAL A 28 1.42 -16.06 -1.09
N LYS A 29 0.85 -17.16 -0.66
CA LYS A 29 -0.31 -17.74 -1.33
C LYS A 29 -1.56 -17.05 -0.81
N VAL A 30 -2.35 -16.53 -1.73
CA VAL A 30 -3.61 -15.87 -1.40
C VAL A 30 -4.74 -16.80 -1.77
N LYS A 31 -5.54 -17.16 -0.77
CA LYS A 31 -6.80 -17.87 -0.97
C LYS A 31 -7.92 -16.86 -0.83
N ALA A 32 -8.84 -16.85 -1.79
CA ALA A 32 -10.07 -16.11 -1.59
C ALA A 32 -10.96 -16.89 -0.61
N LYS A 33 -11.32 -16.27 0.51
CA LYS A 33 -12.40 -16.78 1.38
C LYS A 33 -13.73 -16.39 0.76
N SER A 34 -14.59 -17.36 0.52
CA SER A 34 -16.01 -17.09 0.38
C SER A 34 -16.57 -16.75 1.76
N ASP A 35 -17.53 -15.85 1.83
CA ASP A 35 -18.31 -15.67 3.05
C ASP A 35 -18.79 -17.03 3.59
N PRO A 36 -18.89 -17.20 4.93
CA PRO A 36 -19.38 -18.44 5.49
C PRO A 36 -20.72 -18.78 4.82
N PRO A 37 -20.92 -20.04 4.42
CA PRO A 37 -22.10 -20.44 3.66
C PRO A 37 -23.34 -19.97 4.39
N ALA A 38 -24.19 -19.24 3.71
CA ALA A 38 -25.53 -18.98 4.17
C ALA A 38 -26.13 -20.33 4.55
N ARG A 39 -26.64 -20.45 5.77
CA ARG A 39 -27.16 -21.66 6.38
C ARG A 39 -27.83 -22.60 5.34
N GLY A 40 -27.13 -23.66 4.94
CA GLY A 40 -27.67 -24.60 3.94
C GLY A 40 -26.65 -25.53 3.28
N GLY A 41 -25.38 -25.53 3.69
CA GLY A 41 -24.45 -26.60 3.30
C GLY A 41 -23.99 -26.55 1.82
N GLU A 42 -24.09 -25.43 1.15
CA GLU A 42 -23.47 -25.27 -0.18
C GLU A 42 -21.95 -25.28 -0.05
N GLN A 43 -21.32 -26.15 -0.83
CA GLN A 43 -19.86 -26.23 -0.93
C GLN A 43 -19.33 -24.88 -1.38
N CYS A 44 -18.47 -24.26 -0.57
CA CYS A 44 -17.71 -23.09 -0.97
C CYS A 44 -16.97 -23.40 -2.26
N ALA A 45 -17.18 -22.60 -3.30
CA ALA A 45 -16.38 -22.68 -4.50
C ALA A 45 -14.92 -22.51 -4.11
N VAL A 46 -14.08 -23.49 -4.41
CA VAL A 46 -12.63 -23.39 -4.21
C VAL A 46 -12.13 -22.36 -5.19
N LEU A 47 -11.86 -21.16 -4.69
CA LEU A 47 -11.27 -20.12 -5.51
C LEU A 47 -9.78 -20.43 -5.75
N PRO A 48 -9.26 -20.12 -6.94
CA PRO A 48 -7.88 -20.44 -7.25
C PRO A 48 -6.92 -19.74 -6.29
N VAL A 49 -5.96 -20.49 -5.79
CA VAL A 49 -4.81 -19.94 -5.05
C VAL A 49 -3.92 -19.24 -6.05
N PHE A 50 -3.54 -18.01 -5.77
CA PHE A 50 -2.57 -17.28 -6.59
C PHE A 50 -1.40 -16.78 -5.73
N GLN A 51 -0.27 -16.58 -6.37
CA GLN A 51 0.92 -16.07 -5.71
C GLN A 51 0.90 -14.54 -5.72
N ALA A 52 1.16 -13.93 -4.57
CA ALA A 52 1.22 -12.50 -4.41
C ALA A 52 2.50 -12.08 -3.69
N ALA A 53 3.03 -10.92 -4.04
CA ALA A 53 4.07 -10.26 -3.28
C ALA A 53 3.46 -9.62 -2.03
N PHE A 54 4.04 -9.88 -0.88
CA PHE A 54 3.61 -9.32 0.40
C PHE A 54 4.75 -8.59 1.09
N LEU A 55 4.58 -7.29 1.28
CA LEU A 55 5.54 -6.46 2.01
C LEU A 55 5.26 -6.52 3.50
N VAL A 56 6.15 -7.17 4.24
CA VAL A 56 6.11 -7.18 5.69
C VAL A 56 6.54 -5.82 6.23
N GLN A 57 5.77 -5.32 7.17
CA GLN A 57 6.02 -4.05 7.83
C GLN A 57 6.72 -4.29 9.17
N ASP A 58 7.87 -3.67 9.37
CA ASP A 58 8.53 -3.60 10.65
C ASP A 58 8.17 -2.32 11.40
N VAL A 59 8.21 -2.39 12.73
CA VAL A 59 7.94 -1.25 13.58
C VAL A 59 9.07 -0.23 13.44
N ASP A 60 8.69 1.03 13.29
CA ASP A 60 9.60 2.19 13.29
C ASP A 60 10.69 2.16 12.21
N THR A 61 10.37 1.58 11.06
CA THR A 61 11.26 1.46 9.91
C THR A 61 10.56 1.78 8.57
N ASN A 62 11.36 1.86 7.53
CA ASN A 62 10.91 1.79 6.13
C ASN A 62 11.17 0.38 5.61
N SER A 63 10.12 -0.34 5.28
CA SER A 63 10.22 -1.61 4.57
C SER A 63 9.99 -1.37 3.08
N TYR A 64 10.74 -2.05 2.20
CA TYR A 64 10.57 -1.86 0.77
C TYR A 64 10.64 -3.15 -0.02
N MET A 65 10.12 -3.11 -1.24
CA MET A 65 10.12 -4.24 -2.16
C MET A 65 10.20 -3.74 -3.61
N ILE A 66 11.05 -4.38 -4.42
CA ILE A 66 11.02 -4.24 -5.87
C ILE A 66 10.08 -5.31 -6.42
N LEU A 67 9.03 -4.87 -7.10
CA LEU A 67 8.02 -5.76 -7.65
C LEU A 67 8.50 -6.40 -8.95
N ASN A 68 8.28 -7.71 -9.07
CA ASN A 68 8.56 -8.47 -10.27
C ASN A 68 7.27 -9.16 -10.76
N PRO A 69 6.63 -8.67 -11.85
CA PRO A 69 5.37 -9.22 -12.33
C PRO A 69 5.51 -10.66 -12.88
N ALA A 70 6.72 -11.12 -13.21
CA ALA A 70 6.95 -12.50 -13.60
C ALA A 70 6.83 -13.46 -12.40
N THR A 71 7.06 -12.97 -11.19
CA THR A 71 6.97 -13.76 -9.97
C THR A 71 5.59 -13.63 -9.32
N ALA A 72 5.05 -12.42 -9.25
CA ALA A 72 3.75 -12.16 -8.65
C ALA A 72 3.05 -10.99 -9.35
N GLN A 73 1.81 -11.19 -9.75
CA GLN A 73 0.99 -10.16 -10.39
C GLN A 73 0.14 -9.36 -9.39
N TRP A 74 0.18 -9.74 -8.12
CA TRP A 74 -0.51 -9.06 -7.03
C TRP A 74 0.47 -8.65 -5.96
N PHE A 75 0.19 -7.51 -5.35
CA PHE A 75 0.93 -6.97 -4.22
C PHE A 75 -0.01 -6.61 -3.10
N PHE A 76 0.37 -6.97 -1.89
CA PHE A 76 -0.33 -6.62 -0.66
C PHE A 76 0.68 -6.16 0.39
N THR A 77 0.18 -5.41 1.36
CA THR A 77 0.91 -5.06 2.58
C THR A 77 -0.05 -5.08 3.75
N ARG A 78 0.47 -5.00 4.96
CA ARG A 78 -0.38 -4.84 6.14
C ARG A 78 -1.26 -3.59 6.02
N PRO A 79 -2.47 -3.61 6.64
CA PRO A 79 -3.36 -2.47 6.62
C PRO A 79 -2.70 -1.20 7.15
N LEU A 80 -3.01 -0.08 6.53
CA LEU A 80 -2.49 1.22 6.90
C LEU A 80 -3.31 1.79 8.07
N GLY A 81 -2.67 2.02 9.21
CA GLY A 81 -3.27 2.63 10.41
C GLY A 81 -2.52 3.89 10.86
N GLY A 82 -2.02 4.69 9.92
CA GLY A 82 -1.15 5.85 10.16
C GLY A 82 0.21 5.75 9.46
N CYS A 83 0.50 4.61 8.85
CA CYS A 83 1.67 4.41 8.00
C CYS A 83 1.51 5.14 6.66
N GLU A 84 2.57 5.17 5.89
CA GLU A 84 2.55 5.73 4.54
C GLU A 84 3.08 4.74 3.52
N MET A 85 2.53 4.82 2.31
CA MET A 85 3.04 4.09 1.17
C MET A 85 3.64 5.05 0.16
N PHE A 86 4.79 4.67 -0.38
CA PHE A 86 5.40 5.37 -1.49
C PHE A 86 5.57 4.41 -2.66
N VAL A 87 5.37 4.92 -3.85
CA VAL A 87 5.57 4.18 -5.09
C VAL A 87 6.60 4.93 -5.93
N ALA A 88 7.63 4.22 -6.32
CA ALA A 88 8.64 4.74 -7.23
C ALA A 88 8.68 3.88 -8.50
N LYS A 89 8.89 4.52 -9.63
CA LYS A 89 9.02 3.92 -10.94
C LYS A 89 10.48 3.90 -11.34
N GLY A 90 10.94 2.75 -11.85
CA GLY A 90 12.25 2.59 -12.47
C GLY A 90 12.27 2.97 -13.96
N SER A 91 13.21 2.39 -14.69
CA SER A 91 13.41 2.67 -16.11
C SER A 91 12.27 2.17 -16.99
N THR A 92 11.55 1.16 -16.55
CA THR A 92 10.39 0.61 -17.25
C THR A 92 9.14 0.68 -16.36
N ARG A 93 7.96 0.55 -16.97
CA ARG A 93 6.69 0.48 -16.25
C ARG A 93 6.49 -0.81 -15.44
N GLN A 94 7.37 -1.78 -15.61
CA GLN A 94 7.39 -3.02 -14.82
C GLN A 94 8.27 -2.85 -13.56
N ASP A 95 9.27 -1.96 -13.63
CA ASP A 95 10.20 -1.70 -12.55
C ASP A 95 9.56 -0.77 -11.53
N VAL A 96 9.01 -1.33 -10.49
CA VAL A 96 8.32 -0.59 -9.44
C VAL A 96 8.91 -0.94 -8.09
N LEU A 97 9.31 0.10 -7.36
CA LEU A 97 9.71 0.02 -5.96
C LEU A 97 8.54 0.52 -5.11
N VAL A 98 8.09 -0.28 -4.18
CA VAL A 98 7.09 0.11 -3.17
C VAL A 98 7.75 0.20 -1.81
N ILE A 99 7.40 1.21 -1.04
CA ILE A 99 7.96 1.45 0.30
C ILE A 99 6.80 1.65 1.26
N HIS A 100 6.81 0.89 2.36
CA HIS A 100 5.90 1.04 3.47
C HIS A 100 6.67 1.72 4.62
N SER A 101 6.34 2.97 4.90
CA SER A 101 6.95 3.73 5.98
C SER A 101 6.07 3.69 7.23
N ASN A 102 6.61 3.06 8.28
CA ASN A 102 5.97 2.92 9.58
C ASN A 102 6.70 3.72 10.67
N LEU A 103 7.41 4.76 10.30
CA LEU A 103 8.04 5.66 11.26
C LEU A 103 6.97 6.42 12.03
N ASP A 104 7.07 6.47 13.35
CA ASP A 104 6.15 7.19 14.24
C ASP A 104 6.90 7.73 15.45
N ARG A 105 7.97 8.49 15.21
CA ARG A 105 8.89 8.99 16.24
C ARG A 105 8.55 10.41 16.71
N CYS A 106 7.74 11.12 15.93
CA CYS A 106 7.35 12.48 16.26
C CYS A 106 6.05 12.51 17.06
N ARG A 107 5.95 13.50 17.98
CA ARG A 107 4.77 13.65 18.83
C ARG A 107 3.52 14.13 18.09
N ASN A 108 3.69 14.70 16.90
CA ASN A 108 2.59 15.22 16.07
C ASN A 108 2.60 14.62 14.66
N LYS A 109 1.48 14.69 14.00
CA LYS A 109 1.31 14.07 12.67
C LYS A 109 2.12 14.78 11.60
N VAL A 110 2.27 16.10 11.67
CA VAL A 110 3.10 16.87 10.72
C VAL A 110 4.56 16.47 10.81
N GLY A 111 5.09 16.32 12.03
CA GLY A 111 6.45 15.82 12.24
C GLY A 111 6.66 14.42 11.65
N ASN A 112 5.69 13.52 11.86
CA ASN A 112 5.74 12.18 11.28
C ASN A 112 5.69 12.21 9.75
N LEU A 113 4.87 13.07 9.14
CA LEU A 113 4.86 13.26 7.69
C LEU A 113 6.22 13.72 7.16
N GLN A 114 6.86 14.67 7.87
CA GLN A 114 8.18 15.20 7.51
C GLN A 114 9.27 14.13 7.64
N GLU A 115 9.29 13.40 8.74
CA GLU A 115 10.26 12.35 9.00
C GLU A 115 10.17 11.22 7.97
N LYS A 116 8.96 10.74 7.67
CA LYS A 116 8.73 9.71 6.67
C LYS A 116 9.19 10.16 5.29
N GLY A 117 8.82 11.36 4.88
CA GLY A 117 9.27 11.92 3.61
C GLY A 117 10.79 12.00 3.51
N ALA A 118 11.46 12.60 4.51
CA ALA A 118 12.91 12.74 4.53
C ALA A 118 13.64 11.38 4.53
N SER A 119 13.14 10.42 5.31
CA SER A 119 13.72 9.07 5.38
C SER A 119 13.55 8.30 4.07
N VAL A 120 12.42 8.47 3.38
CA VAL A 120 12.21 7.87 2.06
C VAL A 120 13.10 8.55 1.01
N ASP A 121 13.27 9.86 1.04
CA ASP A 121 14.16 10.59 0.14
C ASP A 121 15.63 10.14 0.30
N GLU A 122 16.07 9.91 1.53
CA GLU A 122 17.39 9.32 1.81
C GLU A 122 17.51 7.90 1.24
N MET A 123 16.46 7.07 1.39
CA MET A 123 16.42 5.73 0.81
C MET A 123 16.47 5.79 -0.72
N MET A 124 15.73 6.71 -1.34
CA MET A 124 15.75 6.90 -2.80
C MET A 124 17.12 7.26 -3.33
N GLY A 125 17.95 7.96 -2.54
CA GLY A 125 19.36 8.22 -2.87
C GLY A 125 20.19 6.93 -3.06
N ARG A 126 19.77 5.83 -2.46
CA ARG A 126 20.39 4.49 -2.61
C ARG A 126 19.82 3.70 -3.81
N HIS A 127 18.74 4.20 -4.41
CA HIS A 127 18.06 3.62 -5.58
C HIS A 127 18.01 4.62 -6.75
N PRO A 128 19.14 5.08 -7.30
CA PRO A 128 19.19 6.19 -8.26
C PRO A 128 18.49 5.92 -9.60
N GLY A 129 18.13 4.65 -9.87
CA GLY A 129 17.34 4.26 -11.04
C GLY A 129 15.83 4.45 -10.88
N TYR A 130 15.37 4.82 -9.67
CA TYR A 130 13.96 5.00 -9.37
C TYR A 130 13.62 6.45 -9.05
N HIS A 131 12.42 6.88 -9.38
CA HIS A 131 11.87 8.18 -9.00
C HIS A 131 10.48 8.02 -8.40
N LEU A 132 10.19 8.79 -7.36
CA LEU A 132 8.90 8.77 -6.69
C LEU A 132 7.80 9.29 -7.61
N ILE A 133 6.71 8.52 -7.73
CA ILE A 133 5.54 8.87 -8.53
C ILE A 133 4.28 9.01 -7.70
N ALA A 134 4.26 8.43 -6.49
CA ALA A 134 3.12 8.59 -5.59
C ALA A 134 3.53 8.47 -4.12
N ARG A 135 2.74 9.17 -3.28
CA ARG A 135 2.75 9.10 -1.82
C ARG A 135 1.32 8.98 -1.30
N VAL A 136 1.08 7.96 -0.48
CA VAL A 136 -0.19 7.73 0.20
C VAL A 136 0.03 7.96 1.68
N TYR A 137 -0.72 8.86 2.29
CA TYR A 137 -0.50 9.28 3.68
C TYR A 137 -1.79 9.41 4.48
N SER A 138 -1.66 9.28 5.79
CA SER A 138 -2.77 9.51 6.73
C SER A 138 -3.05 10.99 6.87
N GLU A 139 -4.29 11.41 6.65
CA GLU A 139 -4.71 12.78 6.86
C GLU A 139 -4.53 13.17 8.34
N PRO A 140 -3.85 14.29 8.64
CA PRO A 140 -3.67 14.74 10.00
C PRO A 140 -4.98 15.30 10.59
N PRO A 141 -5.06 15.44 11.93
CA PRO A 141 -6.17 16.11 12.58
C PRO A 141 -6.40 17.53 12.06
N ALA A 142 -7.64 18.01 12.13
CA ALA A 142 -8.02 19.32 11.62
C ALA A 142 -7.11 20.46 12.16
N ALA A 143 -6.69 20.38 13.43
CA ALA A 143 -5.79 21.37 14.03
C ALA A 143 -4.39 21.41 13.37
N GLU A 144 -3.90 20.30 12.84
CA GLU A 144 -2.59 20.20 12.20
C GLU A 144 -2.68 20.30 10.65
N LYS A 145 -3.88 20.25 10.10
CA LYS A 145 -4.11 20.23 8.64
C LYS A 145 -3.44 21.38 7.88
N PRO A 146 -3.52 22.66 8.30
CA PRO A 146 -2.87 23.76 7.57
C PRO A 146 -1.36 23.58 7.44
N ALA A 147 -0.70 23.12 8.51
CA ALA A 147 0.76 22.88 8.51
C ALA A 147 1.12 21.67 7.64
N ALA A 148 0.33 20.60 7.70
CA ALA A 148 0.51 19.43 6.86
C ALA A 148 0.31 19.75 5.37
N ASP A 149 -0.73 20.51 5.02
CA ASP A 149 -0.99 20.94 3.64
C ASP A 149 0.16 21.83 3.12
N ALA A 150 0.72 22.69 3.97
CA ALA A 150 1.89 23.49 3.60
C ALA A 150 3.12 22.63 3.32
N TYR A 151 3.37 21.64 4.19
CA TYR A 151 4.45 20.66 3.99
C TYR A 151 4.24 19.85 2.72
N MET A 152 3.05 19.27 2.51
CA MET A 152 2.76 18.44 1.34
C MET A 152 2.91 19.21 0.03
N ARG A 153 2.45 20.47 -0.05
CA ARG A 153 2.74 21.35 -1.21
C ARG A 153 4.24 21.59 -1.42
N GLY A 154 5.01 21.66 -0.34
CA GLY A 154 6.47 21.74 -0.42
C GLY A 154 7.08 20.45 -0.99
N TYR A 155 6.62 19.32 -0.49
CA TYR A 155 7.05 17.99 -0.91
C TYR A 155 6.74 17.75 -2.40
N GLU A 156 5.54 18.08 -2.86
CA GLU A 156 5.13 17.98 -4.27
C GLU A 156 5.99 18.86 -5.19
N ARG A 157 6.38 20.07 -4.74
CA ARG A 157 7.32 20.91 -5.51
C ARG A 157 8.70 20.30 -5.62
N GLY A 158 9.16 19.59 -4.58
CA GLY A 158 10.43 18.86 -4.58
C GLY A 158 10.41 17.60 -5.44
N HIS A 159 9.21 17.07 -5.72
CA HIS A 159 8.99 15.84 -6.50
C HIS A 159 8.00 16.09 -7.64
N PRO A 160 8.44 16.74 -8.73
CA PRO A 160 7.55 17.10 -9.83
C PRO A 160 6.82 15.88 -10.41
N GLY A 161 5.49 15.97 -10.49
CA GLY A 161 4.64 14.89 -11.02
C GLY A 161 4.26 13.81 -10.02
N ILE A 162 4.64 13.93 -8.75
CA ILE A 162 4.19 13.00 -7.71
C ILE A 162 2.68 13.13 -7.49
N LEU A 163 1.99 12.00 -7.40
CA LEU A 163 0.59 11.94 -6.99
C LEU A 163 0.51 11.75 -5.48
N THR A 164 -0.21 12.63 -4.80
CA THR A 164 -0.46 12.48 -3.36
C THR A 164 -1.89 12.04 -3.11
N ILE A 165 -2.08 11.06 -2.24
CA ILE A 165 -3.39 10.51 -1.84
C ILE A 165 -3.47 10.53 -0.33
N ALA A 166 -4.40 11.33 0.21
CA ALA A 166 -4.72 11.32 1.62
C ALA A 166 -5.80 10.27 1.91
N TYR A 167 -5.59 9.45 2.91
CA TYR A 167 -6.65 8.62 3.47
C TYR A 167 -7.02 9.12 4.86
N ASN A 168 -8.31 9.13 5.17
CA ASN A 168 -8.78 9.66 6.44
C ASN A 168 -8.76 8.59 7.52
N ASN A 169 -7.75 8.66 8.41
CA ASN A 169 -7.64 7.81 9.59
C ASN A 169 -8.22 8.49 10.85
N GLN A 170 -9.09 9.49 10.67
CA GLN A 170 -9.76 10.16 11.80
C GLN A 170 -10.87 9.24 12.34
N PRO A 171 -10.81 8.84 13.61
CA PRO A 171 -11.86 8.03 14.18
C PRO A 171 -13.11 8.87 14.43
N PRO A 172 -14.28 8.45 13.96
CA PRO A 172 -15.46 8.66 14.79
C PRO A 172 -15.53 7.55 15.77
N THR A 173 -15.03 6.60 16.09
CA THR A 173 -15.20 5.60 17.17
C THR A 173 -14.58 4.22 16.92
N THR A 174 -14.13 3.93 15.71
CA THR A 174 -13.50 2.66 15.37
C THR A 174 -12.24 2.92 14.55
N LEU A 175 -11.14 2.28 14.90
CA LEU A 175 -9.93 2.24 14.11
C LEU A 175 -10.28 1.75 12.69
N GLN A 176 -10.26 2.65 11.73
CA GLN A 176 -10.40 2.29 10.33
C GLN A 176 -9.02 1.97 9.78
N TYR A 177 -8.87 0.78 9.27
CA TYR A 177 -7.70 0.39 8.52
C TYR A 177 -7.95 0.59 7.02
N PHE A 178 -6.86 0.86 6.31
CA PHE A 178 -6.88 1.06 4.87
C PHE A 178 -6.01 0.01 4.21
N GLN A 179 -6.49 -0.51 3.11
CA GLN A 179 -5.75 -1.48 2.30
C GLN A 179 -5.05 -0.76 1.16
N PHE A 180 -3.79 -1.12 0.94
CA PHE A 180 -3.02 -0.74 -0.24
C PHE A 180 -2.73 -2.00 -1.05
N ILE A 181 -3.33 -2.08 -2.22
CA ILE A 181 -3.32 -3.29 -3.04
C ILE A 181 -2.78 -2.95 -4.42
N GLY A 182 -1.79 -3.70 -4.90
CA GLY A 182 -1.25 -3.61 -6.24
C GLY A 182 -1.69 -4.76 -7.13
N HIS A 183 -1.96 -4.46 -8.40
CA HIS A 183 -2.24 -5.46 -9.41
C HIS A 183 -1.52 -5.11 -10.71
N TYR A 184 -0.78 -6.07 -11.26
CA TYR A 184 -0.19 -5.97 -12.58
C TYR A 184 -1.22 -6.41 -13.62
N ASN A 185 -1.61 -5.50 -14.49
CA ASN A 185 -2.71 -5.73 -15.42
C ASN A 185 -2.25 -6.27 -16.79
N ASP A 186 -3.24 -6.65 -17.63
CA ASP A 186 -2.99 -7.16 -18.97
C ASP A 186 -2.34 -6.14 -19.92
N ALA A 187 -2.47 -4.83 -19.63
CA ALA A 187 -1.78 -3.76 -20.34
C ALA A 187 -0.33 -3.57 -19.90
N GLN A 188 0.18 -4.49 -19.09
CA GLN A 188 1.56 -4.58 -18.62
C GLN A 188 2.05 -3.37 -17.81
N TYR A 189 1.25 -2.91 -16.86
CA TYR A 189 1.65 -1.94 -15.84
C TYR A 189 0.95 -2.19 -14.51
N TRP A 190 1.55 -1.68 -13.42
CA TRP A 190 1.00 -1.80 -12.09
C TRP A 190 -0.10 -0.76 -11.85
N ILE A 191 -1.17 -1.20 -11.20
CA ILE A 191 -2.22 -0.33 -10.65
C ILE A 191 -2.28 -0.57 -9.15
N PHE A 192 -2.11 0.49 -8.36
CA PHE A 192 -2.30 0.43 -6.92
C PHE A 192 -3.60 1.12 -6.54
N THR A 193 -4.33 0.51 -5.63
CA THR A 193 -5.61 1.01 -5.11
C THR A 193 -5.52 1.19 -3.61
N VAL A 194 -5.94 2.35 -3.13
CA VAL A 194 -6.10 2.67 -1.71
C VAL A 194 -7.57 2.62 -1.38
N LYS A 195 -7.98 1.78 -0.45
CA LYS A 195 -9.39 1.65 -0.06
C LYS A 195 -9.56 1.41 1.44
N GLY A 196 -10.69 1.84 1.99
CA GLY A 196 -11.11 1.52 3.35
C GLY A 196 -11.43 0.03 3.50
N GLU A 197 -11.05 -0.55 4.62
CA GLU A 197 -11.27 -1.98 4.89
C GLU A 197 -12.75 -2.29 5.16
N ILE A 198 -13.44 -1.39 5.89
CA ILE A 198 -14.82 -1.62 6.34
C ILE A 198 -15.83 -1.25 5.25
N ASP A 199 -15.68 -0.07 4.65
CA ASP A 199 -16.67 0.48 3.70
C ASP A 199 -16.30 0.24 2.23
N GLY A 200 -15.10 -0.27 1.98
CA GLY A 200 -14.59 -0.49 0.65
C GLY A 200 -14.40 0.77 -0.19
N LYS A 201 -14.55 1.95 0.42
CA LYS A 201 -14.41 3.24 -0.26
C LYS A 201 -13.02 3.38 -0.86
N VAL A 202 -12.95 3.65 -2.16
CA VAL A 202 -11.69 3.92 -2.86
C VAL A 202 -11.30 5.38 -2.66
N PHE A 203 -10.12 5.61 -2.08
CA PHE A 203 -9.53 6.94 -1.88
C PHE A 203 -8.71 7.40 -3.08
N GLY A 204 -8.10 6.46 -3.78
CA GLY A 204 -7.34 6.78 -4.98
C GLY A 204 -6.76 5.56 -5.68
N ARG A 205 -6.29 5.79 -6.91
CA ARG A 205 -5.59 4.79 -7.72
C ARG A 205 -4.32 5.41 -8.30
N ILE A 206 -3.24 4.63 -8.30
CA ILE A 206 -1.95 4.99 -8.87
C ILE A 206 -1.72 4.06 -10.06
N GLN A 207 -1.46 4.63 -11.24
CA GLN A 207 -1.12 3.87 -12.44
C GLN A 207 0.34 4.14 -12.80
N VAL A 208 1.16 3.09 -12.81
CA VAL A 208 2.58 3.17 -13.19
C VAL A 208 2.70 2.94 -14.70
N ARG A 209 2.56 4.01 -15.47
CA ARG A 209 2.62 3.99 -16.94
C ARG A 209 4.00 4.33 -17.47
#